data_182abd6a833c63582eae760cfdd8dc82
#
_entry.id   182abd6a833c63582eae760cfdd8dc82
#
_cell.length_a   1.000
_cell.length_b   1.000
_cell.length_c   1.000
_cell.angle_alpha   90.00
_cell.angle_beta   90.00
_cell.angle_gamma   90.00
#
_symmetry.space_group_name_H-M   'P 1'
#
loop_
_entity.id
_entity.type
_entity.pdbx_description
1 polymer ?
#
loop_
_entity_poly.entity_id
_entity_poly.type
_entity_poly.pdbx_seq_one_letter_code
_entity_poly.pdbx_strand_id
1 'polypeptide(L)'
;MAAVMSVNESTFDAEILKADRPVLVDFWAPWCGPCRLVSPVIESVGEKHGGRITVAKVNTDENQALAMRYSIFSIPTLIVFEHGREAARLVGYMPQEAMEERLAPFLA
;
A
#
# COMPACT_ATOMS: atom_id res chain seq x y z
N MET A 1 10.60 14.69 4.06
CA MET A 1 9.17 14.43 4.05
C MET A 1 8.91 13.01 3.60
N ALA A 2 8.10 12.26 4.31
CA ALA A 2 7.85 10.88 3.94
C ALA A 2 6.94 10.81 2.71
N ALA A 3 7.34 10.00 1.72
CA ALA A 3 6.52 9.75 0.54
C ALA A 3 5.42 8.71 0.82
N VAL A 4 5.42 8.12 2.01
CA VAL A 4 4.48 7.07 2.42
C VAL A 4 3.80 7.52 3.71
N MET A 5 2.46 7.59 3.70
CA MET A 5 1.73 7.98 4.90
C MET A 5 1.30 6.73 5.68
N SER A 6 1.32 6.83 7.01
CA SER A 6 0.78 5.76 7.85
C SER A 6 -0.70 6.01 8.09
N VAL A 7 -1.52 4.97 7.93
CA VAL A 7 -2.95 5.05 8.21
C VAL A 7 -3.34 3.94 9.18
N ASN A 8 -4.46 4.15 9.87
CA ASN A 8 -4.97 3.22 10.85
C ASN A 8 -6.47 3.06 10.68
N GLU A 9 -7.09 2.26 11.56
CA GLU A 9 -8.53 1.97 11.48
C GLU A 9 -9.38 3.23 11.50
N SER A 10 -8.97 4.27 12.23
CA SER A 10 -9.77 5.49 12.34
C SER A 10 -9.58 6.44 11.15
N THR A 11 -8.50 6.32 10.39
CA THR A 11 -8.22 7.22 9.26
C THR A 11 -8.38 6.57 7.90
N PHE A 12 -8.49 5.24 7.85
CA PHE A 12 -8.46 4.49 6.60
C PHE A 12 -9.55 4.94 5.62
N ASP A 13 -10.79 5.00 6.08
CA ASP A 13 -11.91 5.32 5.18
C ASP A 13 -11.73 6.71 4.56
N ALA A 14 -11.36 7.71 5.36
CA ALA A 14 -11.21 9.07 4.87
C ALA A 14 -9.99 9.23 3.96
N GLU A 15 -8.86 8.62 4.34
CA GLU A 15 -7.60 8.84 3.61
C GLU A 15 -7.46 7.94 2.40
N ILE A 16 -8.05 6.74 2.43
CA ILE A 16 -7.88 5.75 1.39
C ILE A 16 -9.11 5.60 0.53
N LEU A 17 -10.26 5.29 1.14
CA LEU A 17 -11.46 4.98 0.35
C LEU A 17 -12.08 6.21 -0.30
N LYS A 18 -11.91 7.38 0.30
CA LYS A 18 -12.44 8.65 -0.24
C LYS A 18 -11.41 9.42 -1.04
N ALA A 19 -10.23 8.85 -1.27
CA ALA A 19 -9.20 9.50 -2.06
C ALA A 19 -9.66 9.67 -3.51
N ASP A 20 -9.24 10.78 -4.13
CA ASP A 20 -9.60 11.11 -5.50
C ASP A 20 -8.61 10.57 -6.55
N ARG A 21 -7.59 9.86 -6.09
CA ARG A 21 -6.60 9.21 -6.96
C ARG A 21 -6.32 7.80 -6.43
N PRO A 22 -5.70 6.93 -7.23
CA PRO A 22 -5.33 5.60 -6.74
C PRO A 22 -4.42 5.68 -5.53
N VAL A 23 -4.61 4.74 -4.59
CA VAL A 23 -3.78 4.64 -3.39
C VAL A 23 -3.24 3.22 -3.31
N LEU A 24 -1.91 3.12 -3.19
CA LEU A 24 -1.23 1.84 -2.95
C LEU A 24 -1.06 1.71 -1.44
N VAL A 25 -1.64 0.68 -0.84
CA VAL A 25 -1.57 0.44 0.60
C VAL A 25 -0.74 -0.79 0.88
N ASP A 26 0.34 -0.63 1.64
CA ASP A 26 1.23 -1.71 2.08
C ASP A 26 0.78 -2.20 3.46
N PHE A 27 0.28 -3.44 3.52
CA PHE A 27 -0.04 -4.11 4.78
C PHE A 27 1.21 -4.84 5.25
N TRP A 28 1.75 -4.44 6.40
CA TRP A 28 3.06 -4.89 6.87
C TRP A 28 3.05 -5.15 8.38
N ALA A 29 4.15 -5.69 8.90
CA ALA A 29 4.36 -5.82 10.36
C ALA A 29 5.84 -5.62 10.67
N PRO A 30 6.17 -5.14 11.89
CA PRO A 30 7.58 -4.85 12.25
C PRO A 30 8.49 -6.07 12.24
N TRP A 31 7.94 -7.26 12.51
CA TRP A 31 8.73 -8.50 12.58
C TRP A 31 8.92 -9.18 11.22
N CYS A 32 8.38 -8.61 10.17
CA CYS A 32 8.34 -9.25 8.85
C CYS A 32 9.56 -8.85 8.02
N GLY A 33 10.42 -9.82 7.71
CA GLY A 33 11.63 -9.60 6.91
C GLY A 33 11.34 -9.08 5.51
N PRO A 34 10.49 -9.77 4.72
CA PRO A 34 10.14 -9.28 3.37
C PRO A 34 9.50 -7.90 3.37
N CYS A 35 8.77 -7.54 4.43
CA CYS A 35 8.19 -6.20 4.56
C CYS A 35 9.29 -5.14 4.61
N ARG A 36 10.41 -5.45 5.29
CA ARG A 36 11.54 -4.52 5.36
C ARG A 36 12.21 -4.34 4.01
N LEU A 37 12.23 -5.40 3.19
CA LEU A 37 12.80 -5.32 1.85
C LEU A 37 11.94 -4.51 0.91
N VAL A 38 10.61 -4.57 1.04
CA VAL A 38 9.71 -3.83 0.17
C VAL A 38 9.58 -2.37 0.59
N SER A 39 9.88 -2.05 1.84
CA SER A 39 9.73 -0.68 2.37
C SER A 39 10.46 0.37 1.54
N PRO A 40 11.77 0.23 1.21
CA PRO A 40 12.41 1.22 0.36
C PRO A 40 11.85 1.25 -1.06
N VAL A 41 11.30 0.14 -1.54
CA VAL A 41 10.68 0.10 -2.87
C VAL A 41 9.45 0.99 -2.90
N ILE A 42 8.55 0.86 -1.90
CA ILE A 42 7.34 1.69 -1.87
C ILE A 42 7.65 3.15 -1.60
N GLU A 43 8.70 3.44 -0.83
CA GLU A 43 9.17 4.83 -0.65
C GLU A 43 9.57 5.42 -2.00
N SER A 44 10.34 4.67 -2.78
CA SER A 44 10.81 5.11 -4.08
C SER A 44 9.65 5.32 -5.06
N VAL A 45 8.66 4.40 -5.04
CA VAL A 45 7.46 4.54 -5.86
C VAL A 45 6.70 5.81 -5.47
N GLY A 46 6.55 6.06 -4.15
CA GLY A 46 5.88 7.26 -3.66
C GLY A 46 6.57 8.54 -4.09
N GLU A 47 7.91 8.54 -4.05
CA GLU A 47 8.68 9.72 -4.48
C GLU A 47 8.58 9.94 -5.99
N LYS A 48 8.69 8.87 -6.76
CA LYS A 48 8.74 8.96 -8.22
C LYS A 48 7.36 9.23 -8.81
N HIS A 49 6.31 8.65 -8.24
CA HIS A 49 4.96 8.68 -8.83
C HIS A 49 3.93 9.39 -7.97
N GLY A 50 4.35 10.17 -6.97
CA GLY A 50 3.46 10.80 -6.00
C GLY A 50 2.43 11.76 -6.58
N GLY A 51 2.62 12.21 -7.83
CA GLY A 51 1.63 13.04 -8.52
C GLY A 51 0.48 12.24 -9.10
N ARG A 52 0.60 10.91 -9.18
CA ARG A 52 -0.40 10.05 -9.81
C ARG A 52 -0.96 9.01 -8.86
N ILE A 53 -0.17 8.54 -7.91
CA ILE A 53 -0.58 7.53 -6.94
C ILE A 53 -0.13 7.96 -5.55
N THR A 54 -1.00 7.80 -4.57
CA THR A 54 -0.65 8.01 -3.17
C THR A 54 -0.19 6.67 -2.60
N VAL A 55 0.84 6.69 -1.76
CA VAL A 55 1.34 5.47 -1.12
C VAL A 55 1.11 5.57 0.38
N ALA A 56 0.54 4.52 0.95
CA ALA A 56 0.23 4.45 2.38
C ALA A 56 0.62 3.09 2.93
N LYS A 57 0.73 2.99 4.24
CA LYS A 57 1.03 1.72 4.90
C LYS A 57 0.15 1.53 6.14
N VAL A 58 -0.16 0.26 6.42
CA VAL A 58 -0.96 -0.16 7.57
C VAL A 58 -0.18 -1.23 8.33
N ASN A 59 0.12 -0.97 9.60
CA ASN A 59 0.72 -1.96 10.49
C ASN A 59 -0.38 -2.94 10.91
N THR A 60 -0.28 -4.19 10.46
CA THR A 60 -1.32 -5.19 10.72
C THR A 60 -1.42 -5.59 12.18
N ASP A 61 -0.31 -5.52 12.93
CA ASP A 61 -0.33 -5.83 14.37
C ASP A 61 -1.22 -4.85 15.14
N GLU A 62 -1.20 -3.59 14.73
CA GLU A 62 -1.95 -2.53 15.40
C GLU A 62 -3.33 -2.29 14.78
N ASN A 63 -3.62 -2.90 13.64
CA ASN A 63 -4.85 -2.66 12.88
C ASN A 63 -5.43 -3.96 12.37
N GLN A 64 -5.69 -4.89 13.31
CA GLN A 64 -6.13 -6.24 12.97
C GLN A 64 -7.48 -6.27 12.27
N ALA A 65 -8.38 -5.34 12.61
CA ALA A 65 -9.68 -5.27 11.95
C ALA A 65 -9.55 -4.94 10.46
N LEU A 66 -8.60 -4.05 10.10
CA LEU A 66 -8.33 -3.76 8.69
C LEU A 66 -7.76 -4.97 7.97
N ALA A 67 -6.82 -5.67 8.61
CA ALA A 67 -6.23 -6.87 8.02
C ALA A 67 -7.30 -7.94 7.76
N MET A 68 -8.23 -8.11 8.68
CA MET A 68 -9.33 -9.06 8.50
C MET A 68 -10.29 -8.61 7.42
N ARG A 69 -10.63 -7.33 7.40
CA ARG A 69 -11.55 -6.75 6.41
C ARG A 69 -11.09 -7.01 4.98
N TYR A 70 -9.79 -6.97 4.73
CA TYR A 70 -9.25 -7.18 3.39
C TYR A 70 -8.59 -8.53 3.22
N SER A 71 -8.82 -9.45 4.16
CA SER A 71 -8.32 -10.84 4.06
C SER A 71 -6.81 -10.89 3.84
N ILE A 72 -6.07 -10.20 4.69
CA ILE A 72 -4.61 -10.19 4.62
C ILE A 72 -4.10 -11.43 5.36
N PHE A 73 -3.69 -12.46 4.59
CA PHE A 73 -3.23 -13.73 5.15
C PHE A 73 -1.70 -13.87 5.09
N SER A 74 -1.05 -13.09 4.27
CA SER A 74 0.41 -13.05 4.19
C SER A 74 0.84 -11.61 4.02
N ILE A 75 2.05 -11.29 4.47
CA ILE A 75 2.61 -9.95 4.39
C ILE A 75 4.02 -10.00 3.82
N PRO A 76 4.44 -8.98 3.06
CA PRO A 76 3.64 -7.81 2.72
C PRO A 76 2.56 -8.15 1.69
N THR A 77 1.42 -7.51 1.81
CA THR A 77 0.39 -7.49 0.77
C THR A 77 0.14 -6.03 0.45
N LEU A 78 0.22 -5.70 -0.84
CA LEU A 78 -0.02 -4.35 -1.30
C LEU A 78 -1.32 -4.35 -2.10
N ILE A 79 -2.23 -3.44 -1.76
CA ILE A 79 -3.51 -3.33 -2.44
C ILE A 79 -3.62 -1.94 -3.05
N VAL A 80 -3.99 -1.88 -4.33
CA VAL A 80 -4.35 -0.60 -4.96
C VAL A 80 -5.84 -0.39 -4.79
N PHE A 81 -6.19 0.72 -4.13
CA PHE A 81 -7.59 1.15 -4.03
C PHE A 81 -7.85 2.26 -5.02
N GLU A 82 -8.94 2.16 -5.73
CA GLU A 82 -9.36 3.18 -6.68
C GLU A 82 -10.86 3.33 -6.60
N HIS A 83 -11.33 4.56 -6.42
CA HIS A 83 -12.77 4.86 -6.27
C HIS A 83 -13.41 4.05 -5.14
N GLY A 84 -12.69 3.89 -4.02
CA GLY A 84 -13.18 3.20 -2.84
C GLY A 84 -13.18 1.69 -2.92
N ARG A 85 -12.56 1.10 -3.95
CA ARG A 85 -12.55 -0.35 -4.16
C ARG A 85 -11.15 -0.88 -4.37
N GLU A 86 -10.97 -2.15 -4.00
CA GLU A 86 -9.74 -2.87 -4.31
C GLU A 86 -9.67 -3.08 -5.82
N ALA A 87 -8.67 -2.50 -6.47
CA ALA A 87 -8.49 -2.59 -7.92
C ALA A 87 -7.40 -3.58 -8.30
N ALA A 88 -6.41 -3.81 -7.43
CA ALA A 88 -5.33 -4.76 -7.67
C ALA A 88 -4.71 -5.18 -6.35
N ARG A 89 -4.08 -6.36 -6.35
CA ARG A 89 -3.43 -6.90 -5.14
C ARG A 89 -2.10 -7.53 -5.54
N LEU A 90 -1.04 -7.12 -4.85
CA LEU A 90 0.30 -7.65 -5.03
C LEU A 90 0.74 -8.30 -3.73
N VAL A 91 1.14 -9.57 -3.77
CA VAL A 91 1.50 -10.31 -2.56
C VAL A 91 2.99 -10.61 -2.59
N GLY A 92 3.66 -10.30 -1.49
CA GLY A 92 5.08 -10.58 -1.32
C GLY A 92 5.98 -9.47 -1.83
N TYR A 93 7.27 -9.64 -1.60
CA TYR A 93 8.28 -8.70 -2.07
C TYR A 93 8.43 -8.77 -3.58
N MET A 94 8.66 -7.62 -4.20
CA MET A 94 9.13 -7.55 -5.57
C MET A 94 10.01 -6.31 -5.73
N PRO A 95 10.99 -6.34 -6.67
CA PRO A 95 11.80 -5.15 -6.92
C PRO A 95 10.99 -4.05 -7.60
N GLN A 96 11.50 -2.83 -7.56
CA GLN A 96 10.78 -1.64 -8.02
C GLN A 96 10.29 -1.77 -9.47
N GLU A 97 11.15 -2.29 -10.37
CA GLU A 97 10.77 -2.39 -11.77
C GLU A 97 9.55 -3.30 -11.96
N ALA A 98 9.53 -4.44 -11.28
CA ALA A 98 8.40 -5.36 -11.34
C ALA A 98 7.14 -4.72 -10.73
N MET A 99 7.31 -4.00 -9.64
CA MET A 99 6.19 -3.32 -9.01
C MET A 99 5.62 -2.23 -9.93
N GLU A 100 6.47 -1.46 -10.57
CA GLU A 100 6.03 -0.41 -11.51
C GLU A 100 5.28 -1.00 -12.68
N GLU A 101 5.68 -2.17 -13.18
CA GLU A 101 4.93 -2.87 -14.23
C GLU A 101 3.51 -3.22 -13.78
N ARG A 102 3.39 -3.73 -12.55
CA ARG A 102 2.09 -4.10 -11.99
C ARG A 102 1.23 -2.88 -11.72
N LEU A 103 1.84 -1.73 -11.41
CA LEU A 103 1.13 -0.49 -11.11
C LEU A 103 0.87 0.36 -12.35
N ALA A 104 1.39 -0.01 -13.50
CA ALA A 104 1.31 0.81 -14.72
C ALA A 104 -0.11 1.32 -15.02
N PRO A 105 -1.18 0.51 -14.90
CA PRO A 105 -2.54 1.01 -15.17
C PRO A 105 -2.95 2.19 -14.27
N PHE A 106 -2.32 2.33 -13.11
CA PHE A 106 -2.68 3.36 -12.13
C PHE A 106 -1.74 4.55 -12.17
N LEU A 107 -0.71 4.51 -13.01
CA LEU A 107 0.30 5.56 -13.13
C LEU A 107 0.10 6.43 -14.37
N ALA A 108 -0.87 6.12 -15.19
CA ALA A 108 -1.13 6.83 -16.43
C ALA A 108 -1.79 8.19 -16.20
#